data_334019bea2560ae8812d7b2b3ff8828d
#
_entry.id   334019bea2560ae8812d7b2b3ff8828d
#
_cell.length_a   1.000
_cell.length_b   1.000
_cell.length_c   1.000
_cell.angle_alpha   90.00
_cell.angle_beta   90.00
_cell.angle_gamma   90.00
#
_symmetry.space_group_name_H-M   'P 1'
#
loop_
_entity.id
_entity.type
_entity.pdbx_description
1 polymer ?
#
loop_
_entity_poly.entity_id
_entity_poly.type
_entity_poly.pdbx_seq_one_letter_code
_entity_poly.pdbx_strand_id
1 'polypeptide(L)'
;MLEFRGRVPGHTVRYVRQVLTQGQGKPIPLAGRADLEVVVRDLASASAYTPRHPAHVVDVRGFPALRQVAWGGSFEGYTTLGVGVRTRLPIHVFVLPGPGRDSRLIIDVTQHR
;
A
#
# COMPACT_ATOMS: atom_id res chain seq x y z
N MET A 1 6.79 -3.91 -0.41
CA MET A 1 7.08 -4.58 0.89
C MET A 1 6.90 -3.57 2.01
N LEU A 2 6.14 -3.95 3.02
CA LEU A 2 5.94 -3.15 4.22
C LEU A 2 6.51 -3.88 5.42
N GLU A 3 7.27 -3.18 6.25
CA GLU A 3 7.88 -3.77 7.44
C GLU A 3 7.16 -3.32 8.71
N PHE A 4 6.96 -4.23 9.63
CA PHE A 4 6.31 -3.99 10.91
C PHE A 4 7.14 -4.55 12.05
N ARG A 5 7.09 -3.89 13.20
CA ARG A 5 7.62 -4.44 14.43
C ARG A 5 6.61 -5.43 15.00
N GLY A 6 7.06 -6.67 15.22
CA GLY A 6 6.18 -7.71 15.69
C GLY A 6 5.29 -8.26 14.58
N ARG A 7 4.05 -8.56 14.90
CA ARG A 7 3.10 -9.14 13.97
C ARG A 7 2.66 -8.15 12.89
N VAL A 8 2.44 -8.65 11.69
CA VAL A 8 1.76 -7.86 10.67
C VAL A 8 0.32 -7.65 11.13
N PRO A 9 -0.14 -6.39 11.21
CA PRO A 9 -1.53 -6.11 11.60
C PRO A 9 -2.52 -6.57 10.54
N GLY A 10 -3.79 -6.50 10.87
CA GLY A 10 -4.85 -6.78 9.90
C GLY A 10 -4.69 -5.89 8.67
N HIS A 11 -4.91 -6.45 7.51
CA HIS A 11 -4.72 -5.74 6.26
C HIS A 11 -5.70 -6.21 5.21
N THR A 12 -5.94 -5.34 4.23
CA THR A 12 -6.75 -5.63 3.05
C THR A 12 -6.02 -5.09 1.84
N VAL A 13 -5.90 -5.92 0.80
CA VAL A 13 -5.30 -5.53 -0.47
C VAL A 13 -6.27 -5.92 -1.58
N ARG A 14 -6.77 -4.95 -2.33
CA ARG A 14 -7.76 -5.22 -3.37
C ARG A 14 -7.76 -4.15 -4.44
N TYR A 15 -8.16 -4.52 -5.64
CA TYR A 15 -8.44 -3.53 -6.68
C TYR A 15 -9.75 -2.84 -6.38
N VAL A 16 -9.76 -1.53 -6.58
CA VAL A 16 -10.94 -0.68 -6.39
C VAL A 16 -11.08 0.25 -7.59
N ARG A 17 -12.23 0.85 -7.72
CA ARG A 17 -12.46 1.88 -8.73
C ARG A 17 -11.59 3.10 -8.50
N GLN A 18 -11.45 3.47 -7.23
CA GLN A 18 -10.75 4.67 -6.82
C GLN A 18 -10.30 4.51 -5.38
N VAL A 19 -9.02 4.79 -5.12
CA VAL A 19 -8.51 4.81 -3.76
C VAL A 19 -8.85 6.15 -3.14
N LEU A 20 -9.36 6.12 -1.91
CA LEU A 20 -9.75 7.31 -1.16
C LEU A 20 -8.85 7.51 0.05
N THR A 21 -8.60 8.76 0.42
CA THR A 21 -7.83 9.06 1.63
C THR A 21 -8.58 8.59 2.87
N GLN A 22 -7.83 8.19 3.89
CA GLN A 22 -8.41 7.85 5.18
C GLN A 22 -9.00 9.11 5.84
N GLY A 23 -10.15 8.93 6.45
CA GLY A 23 -10.85 9.99 7.17
C GLY A 23 -11.67 10.90 6.26
N GLN A 24 -11.05 11.59 5.34
CA GLN A 24 -11.73 12.56 4.48
C GLN A 24 -12.39 11.94 3.26
N GLY A 25 -11.95 10.77 2.83
CA GLY A 25 -12.52 10.11 1.67
C GLY A 25 -12.28 10.85 0.35
N LYS A 26 -11.19 11.57 0.21
CA LYS A 26 -10.86 12.27 -1.02
C LYS A 26 -10.20 11.33 -2.03
N PRO A 27 -10.53 11.44 -3.32
CA PRO A 27 -9.89 10.61 -4.33
C PRO A 27 -8.38 10.86 -4.40
N ILE A 28 -7.64 9.77 -4.59
CA ILE A 28 -6.20 9.82 -4.81
C ILE A 28 -5.94 9.51 -6.27
N PRO A 29 -5.50 10.49 -7.08
CA PRO A 29 -5.16 10.22 -8.47
C PRO A 29 -3.98 9.26 -8.56
N LEU A 30 -4.13 8.19 -9.31
CA LEU A 30 -3.08 7.19 -9.50
C LEU A 30 -2.83 6.97 -10.99
N ALA A 31 -1.55 6.88 -11.34
CA ALA A 31 -1.15 6.53 -12.69
C ALA A 31 -1.47 5.05 -12.96
N GLY A 32 -1.72 4.71 -14.23
CA GLY A 32 -2.04 3.34 -14.63
C GLY A 32 -3.52 3.14 -14.86
N ARG A 33 -3.89 1.92 -15.19
CA ARG A 33 -5.27 1.57 -15.52
C ARG A 33 -6.03 0.91 -14.39
N ALA A 34 -5.35 0.53 -13.32
CA ALA A 34 -5.97 -0.13 -12.19
C ALA A 34 -5.47 0.48 -10.90
N ASP A 35 -6.37 0.63 -9.95
CA ASP A 35 -6.08 1.19 -8.63
C ASP A 35 -6.15 0.07 -7.61
N LEU A 36 -5.03 -0.20 -6.96
CA LEU A 36 -4.92 -1.17 -5.89
C LEU A 36 -4.93 -0.44 -4.56
N GLU A 37 -5.88 -0.79 -3.71
CA GLU A 37 -6.00 -0.23 -2.38
C GLU A 37 -5.31 -1.14 -1.37
N VAL A 38 -4.41 -0.58 -0.57
CA VAL A 38 -3.78 -1.28 0.55
C VAL A 38 -4.19 -0.57 1.82
N VAL A 39 -4.92 -1.26 2.69
CA VAL A 39 -5.34 -0.72 3.98
C VAL A 39 -4.73 -1.60 5.07
N VAL A 40 -4.03 -0.97 5.99
CA VAL A 40 -3.38 -1.66 7.11
C VAL A 40 -3.94 -1.10 8.40
N ARG A 41 -4.35 -1.99 9.30
CA ARG A 41 -4.76 -1.60 10.63
C ARG A 41 -3.52 -1.53 11.51
N ASP A 42 -3.07 -0.34 11.81
CA ASP A 42 -1.90 -0.11 12.62
C ASP A 42 -2.32 0.61 13.89
N LEU A 43 -2.16 -0.05 15.01
CA LEU A 43 -2.55 0.48 16.32
C LEU A 43 -1.49 1.38 16.94
N ALA A 44 -0.27 1.40 16.36
CA ALA A 44 0.84 2.14 16.96
C ALA A 44 1.32 3.22 16.02
N SER A 45 1.22 4.44 16.32
CA SER A 45 1.99 5.57 15.76
C SER A 45 2.01 5.78 14.24
N ALA A 46 1.21 5.08 13.45
CA ALA A 46 1.15 5.36 12.01
C ALA A 46 0.73 6.80 11.73
N SER A 47 -0.03 7.39 12.63
CA SER A 47 -0.46 8.78 12.52
C SER A 47 0.70 9.78 12.61
N ALA A 48 1.84 9.35 13.13
CA ALA A 48 3.02 10.22 13.23
C ALA A 48 3.85 10.25 11.95
N TYR A 49 3.61 9.33 11.02
CA TYR A 49 4.36 9.28 9.78
C TYR A 49 3.73 10.18 8.73
N THR A 50 4.53 11.07 8.18
CA THR A 50 4.12 11.90 7.05
C THR A 50 5.21 11.80 5.99
N PRO A 51 4.92 11.17 4.85
CA PRO A 51 5.93 11.04 3.80
C PRO A 51 6.24 12.39 3.19
N ARG A 52 7.50 12.56 2.76
CA ARG A 52 7.96 13.78 2.12
C ARG A 52 7.25 14.04 0.79
N HIS A 53 6.96 12.97 0.04
CA HIS A 53 6.29 13.03 -1.25
C HIS A 53 5.08 12.10 -1.22
N PRO A 54 3.92 12.56 -0.74
CA PRO A 54 2.76 11.68 -0.58
C PRO A 54 2.28 11.04 -1.87
N ALA A 55 2.41 11.72 -3.00
CA ALA A 55 1.97 11.17 -4.28
C ALA A 55 2.92 10.10 -4.82
N HIS A 56 4.17 10.07 -4.37
CA HIS A 56 5.19 9.16 -4.87
C HIS A 56 6.09 8.69 -3.72
N VAL A 57 5.58 7.77 -2.90
CA VAL A 57 6.33 7.32 -1.72
C VAL A 57 7.41 6.29 -2.06
N VAL A 58 7.35 5.70 -3.24
CA VAL A 58 8.32 4.71 -3.71
C VAL A 58 8.65 5.00 -5.17
N ASP A 59 9.92 4.85 -5.54
CA ASP A 59 10.33 4.89 -6.94
C ASP A 59 9.99 3.54 -7.57
N VAL A 60 9.08 3.55 -8.55
CA VAL A 60 8.60 2.33 -9.18
C VAL A 60 9.15 2.10 -10.58
N ARG A 61 10.14 2.91 -11.01
CA ARG A 61 10.67 2.82 -12.37
C ARG A 61 11.27 1.46 -12.73
N GLY A 62 11.77 0.73 -11.74
CA GLY A 62 12.30 -0.62 -11.96
C GLY A 62 11.24 -1.73 -11.91
N PHE A 63 9.96 -1.39 -11.81
CA PHE A 63 8.88 -2.37 -11.66
C PHE A 63 7.83 -2.14 -12.75
N PRO A 64 7.90 -2.90 -13.86
CA PRO A 64 7.03 -2.65 -15.02
C PRO A 64 5.53 -2.70 -14.71
N ALA A 65 5.11 -3.50 -13.73
CA ALA A 65 3.70 -3.62 -13.37
C ALA A 65 3.19 -2.40 -12.58
N LEU A 66 4.08 -1.68 -11.93
CA LEU A 66 3.71 -0.56 -11.04
C LEU A 66 3.89 0.79 -11.76
N ARG A 67 2.96 1.69 -11.49
CA ARG A 67 3.00 3.05 -12.05
C ARG A 67 3.19 4.11 -10.97
N GLN A 68 2.72 3.84 -9.76
CA GLN A 68 2.80 4.83 -8.67
C GLN A 68 2.44 4.17 -7.35
N VAL A 69 3.04 4.63 -6.28
CA VAL A 69 2.62 4.30 -4.91
C VAL A 69 2.39 5.62 -4.17
N ALA A 70 1.18 5.84 -3.71
CA ALA A 70 0.78 7.09 -3.06
C ALA A 70 0.34 6.83 -1.62
N TRP A 71 0.56 7.82 -0.77
CA TRP A 71 0.15 7.80 0.63
C TRP A 71 -1.27 8.34 0.75
N GLY A 72 -2.15 7.56 1.36
CA GLY A 72 -3.55 7.95 1.55
C GLY A 72 -3.89 8.39 2.96
N GLY A 73 -2.90 8.46 3.84
CA GLY A 73 -3.10 8.94 5.20
C GLY A 73 -3.48 7.87 6.20
N SER A 74 -3.51 8.29 7.46
CA SER A 74 -3.89 7.44 8.59
C SER A 74 -5.02 8.12 9.36
N PHE A 75 -5.99 7.31 9.79
CA PHE A 75 -7.13 7.82 10.57
C PHE A 75 -7.71 6.68 11.39
N GLU A 76 -7.89 6.92 12.68
CA GLU A 76 -8.49 5.95 13.62
C GLU A 76 -7.87 4.56 13.55
N GLY A 77 -6.55 4.50 13.44
CA GLY A 77 -5.81 3.24 13.42
C GLY A 77 -5.73 2.56 12.05
N TYR A 78 -6.24 3.18 10.99
CA TYR A 78 -6.15 2.66 9.63
C TYR A 78 -5.24 3.53 8.79
N THR A 79 -4.41 2.89 7.97
CA THR A 79 -3.52 3.56 7.03
C THR A 79 -3.82 3.05 5.63
N THR A 80 -3.94 3.95 4.68
CA THR A 80 -4.21 3.62 3.29
C THR A 80 -3.03 3.98 2.40
N LEU A 81 -2.67 3.06 1.50
CA LEU A 81 -1.77 3.31 0.40
C LEU A 81 -2.53 3.04 -0.90
N GLY A 82 -2.29 3.87 -1.89
CA GLY A 82 -2.80 3.65 -3.23
C GLY A 82 -1.68 3.21 -4.15
N VAL A 83 -1.89 2.14 -4.89
CA VAL A 83 -0.91 1.65 -5.85
C VAL A 83 -1.53 1.72 -7.23
N GLY A 84 -0.94 2.54 -8.10
CA GLY A 84 -1.29 2.57 -9.51
C GLY A 84 -0.62 1.41 -10.22
N VAL A 85 -1.42 0.56 -10.85
CA VAL A 85 -0.95 -0.65 -11.54
C VAL A 85 -1.23 -0.51 -13.02
N ARG A 86 -0.34 -1.04 -13.85
CA ARG A 86 -0.46 -0.97 -15.30
C ARG A 86 -1.83 -1.43 -15.82
N THR A 87 -2.35 -2.49 -15.23
CA THR A 87 -3.68 -3.02 -15.46
C THR A 87 -4.03 -3.94 -14.30
N ARG A 88 -5.21 -4.53 -14.28
CA ARG A 88 -5.55 -5.50 -13.22
C ARG A 88 -4.78 -6.79 -13.41
N LEU A 89 -3.62 -6.87 -12.78
CA LEU A 89 -2.76 -8.04 -12.80
C LEU A 89 -2.98 -8.86 -11.53
N PRO A 90 -2.71 -10.17 -11.56
CA PRO A 90 -2.79 -10.99 -10.36
C PRO A 90 -1.89 -10.46 -9.26
N ILE A 91 -2.36 -10.52 -8.02
CA ILE A 91 -1.59 -10.11 -6.85
C ILE A 91 -1.46 -11.27 -5.88
N HIS A 92 -0.33 -11.31 -5.20
CA HIS A 92 -0.07 -12.25 -4.11
C HIS A 92 0.30 -11.45 -2.88
N VAL A 93 -0.36 -11.72 -1.77
CA VAL A 93 -0.10 -11.04 -0.50
C VAL A 93 0.31 -12.10 0.50
N PHE A 94 1.48 -11.93 1.11
CA PHE A 94 1.95 -12.88 2.10
C PHE A 94 2.81 -12.19 3.14
N VAL A 95 2.98 -12.87 4.28
CA VAL A 95 3.74 -12.37 5.41
C VAL A 95 5.02 -13.17 5.54
N LEU A 96 6.15 -12.47 5.66
CA LEU A 96 7.44 -13.07 5.95
C LEU A 96 7.85 -12.72 7.37
N PRO A 97 8.15 -13.73 8.22
CA PRO A 97 8.69 -13.47 9.56
C PRO A 97 10.13 -12.99 9.48
N GLY A 98 10.53 -12.19 10.48
CA GLY A 98 11.89 -11.71 10.63
C GLY A 98 12.21 -10.45 9.79
N PRO A 99 13.40 -9.88 10.00
CA PRO A 99 14.42 -10.34 10.94
C PRO A 99 13.98 -10.15 12.41
N GLY A 100 14.40 -11.06 13.26
CA GLY A 100 14.10 -11.00 14.68
C GLY A 100 12.60 -11.08 14.96
N ARG A 101 12.08 -10.12 15.71
CA ARG A 101 10.66 -10.04 16.06
C ARG A 101 9.83 -9.30 15.02
N ASP A 102 10.48 -8.74 14.00
CA ASP A 102 9.80 -7.99 12.97
C ASP A 102 9.13 -8.93 11.98
N SER A 103 8.24 -8.39 11.19
CA SER A 103 7.59 -9.10 10.11
C SER A 103 7.39 -8.18 8.93
N ARG A 104 7.19 -8.76 7.77
CA ARG A 104 7.05 -8.01 6.53
C ARG A 104 5.80 -8.46 5.79
N LEU A 105 5.05 -7.49 5.32
CA LEU A 105 3.92 -7.73 4.42
C LEU A 105 4.43 -7.54 3.00
N ILE A 106 4.36 -8.60 2.22
CA ILE A 106 4.79 -8.59 0.83
C ILE A 106 3.56 -8.53 -0.06
N ILE A 107 3.54 -7.56 -0.95
CA ILE A 107 2.51 -7.43 -1.97
C ILE A 107 3.21 -7.56 -3.30
N ASP A 108 3.00 -8.69 -3.96
CA ASP A 108 3.62 -9.00 -5.23
C ASP A 108 2.60 -8.89 -6.34
N VAL A 109 2.87 -8.01 -7.29
CA VAL A 109 2.02 -7.83 -8.47
C VAL A 109 2.70 -8.53 -9.64
N THR A 110 2.03 -9.53 -10.16
CA THR A 110 2.55 -10.32 -11.28
C THR A 110 2.67 -9.44 -12.52
N GLN A 111 3.83 -9.47 -13.18
CA GLN A 111 4.08 -8.64 -14.36
C GLN A 111 3.33 -9.11 -15.59
N HIS A 112 2.93 -10.35 -15.61
CA HIS A 112 2.23 -10.98 -16.73
C HIS A 112 0.95 -11.62 -16.24
N ARG A 113 -0.02 -11.69 -17.11
CA ARG A 113 -1.22 -12.46 -16.88
C ARG A 113 -0.99 -13.93 -17.18
#